data_ddf338452f66ea8b5ee8becfbecfaf26
#
_entry.id   ddf338452f66ea8b5ee8becfbecfaf26
#
_cell.length_a   1.000
_cell.length_b   1.000
_cell.length_c   1.000
_cell.angle_alpha   90.00
_cell.angle_beta   90.00
_cell.angle_gamma   90.00
#
_symmetry.space_group_name_H-M   'P 1'
#
loop_
_entity.id
_entity.type
_entity.pdbx_description
1 polymer ?
#
loop_
_entity_poly.entity_id
_entity_poly.type
_entity_poly.pdbx_seq_one_letter_code
_entity_poly.pdbx_strand_id
1 'polypeptide(L)'
;MPFSYRSILALAALLLALAPAACGGGDEQSAEDVPEDAVAVVGDKEISRAEYERLLGQAETTFKAREQEFPETGTPEFEQLRQAIVRSLIEQKQFEVGAEELGIEVTDTEVDKRLEELKEQFFEGDEQKYQEELEKQGLTEEQVRSDVRSRVLSEKIFEEVTKDIEVTDQAVKDHYEQNRAQFETPATRTVRHILVDKKARANDIYRQLRNGGNFASLARRFSQDPASKEQGGRFEAQQGATVAEFDKAAFSLETGELGRPVKTQFGWHVIEAVSAIKPKSTRPLSEVEADIRQQLLQQRQNEAMNKWVEELRARLDDETAYAVGFRPAPAQTTTGAATEPGETQTSE
;
A
#
# COMPACT_ATOMS: atom_id res chain seq x y z
N MET A 1 -1.81 20.70 -11.79
CA MET A 1 -2.39 19.59 -12.58
C MET A 1 -3.78 19.37 -12.02
N PRO A 2 -4.86 19.39 -12.80
CA PRO A 2 -6.21 19.23 -12.27
C PRO A 2 -6.38 17.77 -11.81
N PHE A 3 -6.58 17.58 -10.52
CA PHE A 3 -7.00 16.30 -9.95
C PHE A 3 -8.36 15.94 -10.56
N SER A 4 -8.41 14.77 -11.18
CA SER A 4 -9.63 14.24 -11.80
C SER A 4 -10.64 13.89 -10.70
N TYR A 5 -11.80 14.54 -10.68
CA TYR A 5 -12.96 14.28 -9.81
C TYR A 5 -13.47 12.81 -9.84
N ARG A 6 -13.01 12.03 -10.81
CA ARG A 6 -13.38 10.62 -10.99
C ARG A 6 -12.98 9.67 -9.85
N SER A 7 -12.14 10.12 -8.93
CA SER A 7 -11.63 9.26 -7.84
C SER A 7 -12.34 9.45 -6.50
N ILE A 8 -13.26 10.40 -6.38
CA ILE A 8 -13.76 10.85 -5.07
C ILE A 8 -14.96 10.05 -4.59
N LEU A 9 -15.83 9.63 -5.49
CA LEU A 9 -16.98 8.76 -5.16
C LEU A 9 -16.71 7.26 -5.44
N ALA A 10 -15.61 6.93 -6.10
CA ALA A 10 -15.17 5.54 -6.30
C ALA A 10 -14.39 4.96 -5.11
N LEU A 11 -14.36 5.64 -3.96
CA LEU A 11 -13.63 5.22 -2.75
C LEU A 11 -14.46 4.32 -1.81
N ALA A 12 -15.57 3.77 -2.31
CA ALA A 12 -16.39 2.80 -1.56
C ALA A 12 -15.90 1.34 -1.67
N ALA A 13 -14.67 1.11 -2.10
CA ALA A 13 -14.10 -0.23 -2.13
C ALA A 13 -12.62 -0.22 -1.74
N LEU A 14 -12.31 0.21 -0.52
CA LEU A 14 -11.06 -0.19 0.10
C LEU A 14 -11.26 -1.61 0.67
N LEU A 15 -11.22 -2.61 -0.21
CA LEU A 15 -11.04 -4.00 0.17
C LEU A 15 -9.67 -4.11 0.85
N LEU A 16 -9.66 -4.12 2.18
CA LEU A 16 -8.55 -4.69 2.94
C LEU A 16 -8.44 -6.15 2.49
N ALA A 17 -7.44 -6.46 1.68
CA ALA A 17 -7.06 -7.82 1.38
C ALA A 17 -6.39 -8.42 2.62
N LEU A 18 -7.20 -8.91 3.56
CA LEU A 18 -6.74 -9.76 4.66
C LEU A 18 -6.88 -11.21 4.19
N ALA A 19 -5.77 -11.95 4.24
CA ALA A 19 -5.75 -13.36 3.99
C ALA A 19 -6.62 -14.11 5.01
N PRO A 20 -7.54 -14.98 4.61
CA PRO A 20 -8.32 -15.77 5.57
C PRO A 20 -7.49 -16.90 6.15
N ALA A 21 -7.43 -16.98 7.47
CA ALA A 21 -7.04 -18.19 8.17
C ALA A 21 -8.24 -19.15 8.12
N ALA A 22 -8.06 -20.28 7.46
CA ALA A 22 -9.06 -21.34 7.44
C ALA A 22 -8.96 -22.21 8.70
N CYS A 23 -10.04 -22.34 9.46
CA CYS A 23 -10.26 -23.52 10.31
C CYS A 23 -11.76 -23.69 10.61
N GLY A 24 -12.26 -24.87 10.44
CA GLY A 24 -13.36 -25.42 11.21
C GLY A 24 -14.64 -25.67 10.43
N GLY A 25 -14.99 -26.95 10.32
CA GLY A 25 -16.34 -27.40 9.99
C GLY A 25 -17.29 -27.03 11.13
N GLY A 26 -18.25 -26.18 10.84
CA GLY A 26 -19.40 -25.93 11.69
C GLY A 26 -20.62 -26.60 11.07
N ASP A 27 -21.54 -27.06 11.90
CA ASP A 27 -22.77 -27.71 11.54
C ASP A 27 -23.57 -26.86 10.56
N GLU A 28 -24.17 -27.50 9.53
CA GLU A 28 -25.03 -26.87 8.55
C GLU A 28 -26.24 -26.22 9.23
N GLN A 29 -26.20 -24.91 9.50
CA GLN A 29 -27.42 -24.17 9.76
C GLN A 29 -28.29 -24.27 8.50
N SER A 30 -29.49 -24.82 8.69
CA SER A 30 -30.36 -25.18 7.58
C SER A 30 -30.92 -23.96 6.86
N ALA A 31 -31.04 -24.05 5.52
CA ALA A 31 -31.69 -23.03 4.70
C ALA A 31 -33.16 -22.74 5.12
N GLU A 32 -33.71 -23.50 6.06
CA GLU A 32 -35.06 -23.35 6.62
C GLU A 32 -35.18 -22.14 7.55
N ASP A 33 -34.04 -21.59 8.05
CA ASP A 33 -34.03 -20.44 8.96
C ASP A 33 -33.94 -19.08 8.24
N VAL A 34 -33.83 -19.07 6.89
CA VAL A 34 -33.73 -17.83 6.10
C VAL A 34 -35.09 -17.48 5.50
N PRO A 35 -35.63 -16.26 5.77
CA PRO A 35 -36.88 -15.79 5.16
C PRO A 35 -36.87 -15.88 3.63
N GLU A 36 -38.06 -16.11 3.00
CA GLU A 36 -38.17 -16.29 1.53
C GLU A 36 -37.68 -15.08 0.73
N ASP A 37 -37.78 -13.88 1.29
CA ASP A 37 -37.36 -12.61 0.70
C ASP A 37 -35.92 -12.20 1.09
N ALA A 38 -35.22 -13.02 1.86
CA ALA A 38 -33.82 -12.81 2.21
C ALA A 38 -32.87 -13.69 1.38
N VAL A 39 -31.61 -13.27 1.28
CA VAL A 39 -30.50 -14.02 0.67
C VAL A 39 -29.57 -14.62 1.74
N ALA A 40 -29.52 -14.00 2.92
CA ALA A 40 -28.79 -14.49 4.08
C ALA A 40 -29.34 -13.80 5.36
N VAL A 41 -28.95 -14.35 6.51
CA VAL A 41 -29.16 -13.77 7.84
C VAL A 41 -27.83 -13.83 8.58
N VAL A 42 -27.42 -12.73 9.25
CA VAL A 42 -26.25 -12.63 10.07
C VAL A 42 -26.65 -12.27 11.50
N GLY A 43 -26.54 -13.23 12.44
CA GLY A 43 -27.15 -13.07 13.75
C GLY A 43 -28.68 -12.87 13.63
N ASP A 44 -29.17 -11.70 14.01
CA ASP A 44 -30.58 -11.30 13.89
C ASP A 44 -30.86 -10.36 12.68
N LYS A 45 -29.85 -10.06 11.87
CA LYS A 45 -29.95 -9.12 10.74
C LYS A 45 -30.19 -9.85 9.44
N GLU A 46 -31.29 -9.52 8.78
CA GLU A 46 -31.61 -10.03 7.45
C GLU A 46 -30.88 -9.24 6.35
N ILE A 47 -30.44 -9.97 5.35
CA ILE A 47 -29.99 -9.40 4.05
C ILE A 47 -31.08 -9.69 3.06
N SER A 48 -31.85 -8.68 2.70
CA SER A 48 -32.97 -8.84 1.78
C SER A 48 -32.54 -9.11 0.34
N ARG A 49 -33.41 -9.78 -0.40
CA ARG A 49 -33.22 -9.95 -1.85
C ARG A 49 -33.17 -8.62 -2.58
N ALA A 50 -33.89 -7.61 -2.11
CA ALA A 50 -33.89 -6.26 -2.67
C ALA A 50 -32.51 -5.57 -2.52
N GLU A 51 -31.83 -5.74 -1.38
CA GLU A 51 -30.46 -5.23 -1.19
C GLU A 51 -29.48 -5.90 -2.14
N TYR A 52 -29.58 -7.21 -2.32
CA TYR A 52 -28.77 -7.95 -3.28
C TYR A 52 -29.02 -7.49 -4.73
N GLU A 53 -30.28 -7.41 -5.16
CA GLU A 53 -30.67 -6.99 -6.52
C GLU A 53 -30.22 -5.54 -6.80
N ARG A 54 -30.30 -4.66 -5.83
CA ARG A 54 -29.81 -3.29 -5.92
C ARG A 54 -28.30 -3.26 -6.23
N LEU A 55 -27.47 -4.03 -5.49
CA LEU A 55 -26.03 -4.09 -5.74
C LEU A 55 -25.71 -4.74 -7.08
N LEU A 56 -26.47 -5.74 -7.48
CA LEU A 56 -26.31 -6.37 -8.79
C LEU A 56 -26.60 -5.37 -9.93
N GLY A 57 -27.65 -4.56 -9.80
CA GLY A 57 -27.97 -3.50 -10.77
C GLY A 57 -26.92 -2.37 -10.79
N GLN A 58 -26.32 -2.04 -9.66
CA GLN A 58 -25.18 -1.11 -9.61
C GLN A 58 -23.96 -1.67 -10.35
N ALA A 59 -23.66 -2.96 -10.15
CA ALA A 59 -22.59 -3.63 -10.86
C ALA A 59 -22.84 -3.59 -12.38
N GLU A 60 -24.05 -3.92 -12.83
CA GLU A 60 -24.42 -3.83 -14.26
C GLU A 60 -24.22 -2.42 -14.83
N THR A 61 -24.66 -1.39 -14.10
CA THR A 61 -24.47 0.00 -14.49
C THR A 61 -22.98 0.35 -14.59
N THR A 62 -22.16 -0.17 -13.67
CA THR A 62 -20.71 0.04 -13.68
C THR A 62 -20.03 -0.61 -14.87
N PHE A 63 -20.41 -1.85 -15.20
CA PHE A 63 -19.90 -2.55 -16.39
C PHE A 63 -20.25 -1.76 -17.67
N LYS A 64 -21.50 -1.31 -17.79
CA LYS A 64 -21.96 -0.50 -18.89
C LYS A 64 -21.19 0.83 -19.01
N ALA A 65 -20.94 1.51 -17.91
CA ALA A 65 -20.17 2.76 -17.90
C ALA A 65 -18.70 2.57 -18.31
N ARG A 66 -18.17 1.36 -18.15
CA ARG A 66 -16.81 0.96 -18.57
C ARG A 66 -16.77 0.36 -19.98
N GLU A 67 -17.90 0.32 -20.70
CA GLU A 67 -18.04 -0.34 -22.00
C GLU A 67 -17.65 -1.83 -21.94
N GLN A 68 -17.93 -2.50 -20.81
CA GLN A 68 -17.70 -3.92 -20.59
C GLN A 68 -19.01 -4.68 -20.65
N GLU A 69 -18.98 -5.90 -21.18
CA GLU A 69 -20.14 -6.78 -21.16
C GLU A 69 -20.40 -7.28 -19.73
N PHE A 70 -21.69 -7.21 -19.33
CA PHE A 70 -22.09 -7.76 -18.04
C PHE A 70 -22.14 -9.28 -18.11
N PRO A 71 -21.60 -10.02 -17.11
CA PRO A 71 -21.59 -11.49 -17.16
C PRO A 71 -22.99 -12.09 -17.26
N GLU A 72 -23.16 -13.07 -18.14
CA GLU A 72 -24.44 -13.78 -18.29
C GLU A 72 -24.72 -14.69 -17.09
N THR A 73 -25.98 -14.74 -16.65
CA THR A 73 -26.42 -15.61 -15.56
C THR A 73 -26.04 -17.07 -15.83
N GLY A 74 -25.43 -17.73 -14.85
CA GLY A 74 -24.98 -19.11 -14.95
C GLY A 74 -23.56 -19.29 -15.47
N THR A 75 -22.86 -18.20 -15.84
CA THR A 75 -21.43 -18.24 -16.14
C THR A 75 -20.58 -18.20 -14.87
N PRO A 76 -19.34 -18.74 -14.89
CA PRO A 76 -18.42 -18.64 -13.75
C PRO A 76 -18.17 -17.19 -13.31
N GLU A 77 -18.12 -16.25 -14.24
CA GLU A 77 -17.92 -14.83 -14.00
C GLU A 77 -19.10 -14.22 -13.25
N PHE A 78 -20.33 -14.58 -13.63
CA PHE A 78 -21.53 -14.16 -12.91
C PHE A 78 -21.57 -14.72 -11.49
N GLU A 79 -21.20 -15.99 -11.32
CA GLU A 79 -21.13 -16.62 -10.01
C GLU A 79 -20.08 -15.94 -9.10
N GLN A 80 -18.93 -15.55 -9.64
CA GLN A 80 -17.92 -14.78 -8.89
C GLN A 80 -18.47 -13.41 -8.48
N LEU A 81 -19.13 -12.70 -9.37
CA LEU A 81 -19.78 -11.41 -9.08
C LEU A 81 -20.84 -11.57 -7.98
N ARG A 82 -21.72 -12.55 -8.11
CA ARG A 82 -22.74 -12.88 -7.11
C ARG A 82 -22.14 -13.13 -5.74
N GLN A 83 -21.14 -13.99 -5.67
CA GLN A 83 -20.45 -14.29 -4.42
C GLN A 83 -19.74 -13.06 -3.81
N ALA A 84 -19.19 -12.18 -4.64
CA ALA A 84 -18.58 -10.94 -4.17
C ALA A 84 -19.63 -10.01 -3.55
N ILE A 85 -20.80 -9.87 -4.19
CA ILE A 85 -21.91 -9.06 -3.67
C ILE A 85 -22.42 -9.63 -2.34
N VAL A 86 -22.65 -10.94 -2.26
CA VAL A 86 -23.14 -11.59 -1.03
C VAL A 86 -22.12 -11.40 0.11
N ARG A 87 -20.83 -11.63 -0.14
CA ARG A 87 -19.78 -11.39 0.87
C ARG A 87 -19.78 -9.95 1.35
N SER A 88 -19.90 -8.98 0.45
CA SER A 88 -19.93 -7.56 0.82
C SER A 88 -21.13 -7.22 1.72
N LEU A 89 -22.30 -7.77 1.41
CA LEU A 89 -23.51 -7.58 2.24
C LEU A 89 -23.37 -8.23 3.62
N ILE A 90 -22.78 -9.44 3.69
CA ILE A 90 -22.50 -10.11 4.95
C ILE A 90 -21.53 -9.28 5.80
N GLU A 91 -20.41 -8.84 5.21
CA GLU A 91 -19.44 -7.99 5.91
C GLU A 91 -20.10 -6.71 6.45
N GLN A 92 -20.95 -6.07 5.65
CA GLN A 92 -21.70 -4.89 6.11
C GLN A 92 -22.59 -5.23 7.32
N LYS A 93 -23.34 -6.34 7.28
CA LYS A 93 -24.20 -6.76 8.41
C LYS A 93 -23.38 -7.18 9.63
N GLN A 94 -22.25 -7.86 9.45
CA GLN A 94 -21.34 -8.16 10.54
C GLN A 94 -20.85 -6.89 11.25
N PHE A 95 -20.50 -5.83 10.50
CA PHE A 95 -20.13 -4.54 11.08
C PHE A 95 -21.31 -3.85 11.79
N GLU A 96 -22.53 -3.96 11.27
CA GLU A 96 -23.73 -3.45 11.94
C GLU A 96 -23.96 -4.15 13.29
N VAL A 97 -23.87 -5.50 13.33
CA VAL A 97 -23.97 -6.29 14.56
C VAL A 97 -22.86 -5.92 15.55
N GLY A 98 -21.61 -5.89 15.07
CA GLY A 98 -20.46 -5.53 15.91
C GLY A 98 -20.55 -4.11 16.49
N ALA A 99 -21.11 -3.16 15.74
CA ALA A 99 -21.35 -1.81 16.22
C ALA A 99 -22.42 -1.76 17.34
N GLU A 100 -23.52 -2.48 17.17
CA GLU A 100 -24.56 -2.59 18.21
C GLU A 100 -24.02 -3.17 19.50
N GLU A 101 -23.16 -4.20 19.43
CA GLU A 101 -22.48 -4.78 20.59
C GLU A 101 -21.55 -3.79 21.30
N LEU A 102 -20.91 -2.90 20.55
CA LEU A 102 -20.10 -1.80 21.08
C LEU A 102 -20.96 -0.63 21.59
N GLY A 103 -22.30 -0.69 21.45
CA GLY A 103 -23.21 0.41 21.79
C GLY A 103 -23.11 1.60 20.83
N ILE A 104 -22.66 1.38 19.61
CA ILE A 104 -22.49 2.41 18.59
C ILE A 104 -23.76 2.52 17.75
N GLU A 105 -24.29 3.73 17.67
CA GLU A 105 -25.42 4.09 16.81
C GLU A 105 -24.98 5.23 15.87
N VAL A 106 -25.43 5.20 14.63
CA VAL A 106 -25.27 6.29 13.66
C VAL A 106 -26.62 6.94 13.43
N THR A 107 -26.74 8.19 13.87
CA THR A 107 -27.96 8.98 13.72
C THR A 107 -28.09 9.63 12.36
N ASP A 108 -29.29 9.94 11.91
CA ASP A 108 -29.51 10.68 10.66
C ASP A 108 -28.83 12.06 10.68
N THR A 109 -28.80 12.71 11.85
CA THR A 109 -28.12 14.00 12.02
C THR A 109 -26.61 13.90 11.74
N GLU A 110 -25.95 12.81 12.14
CA GLU A 110 -24.52 12.58 11.84
C GLU A 110 -24.30 12.34 10.34
N VAL A 111 -25.21 11.59 9.72
CA VAL A 111 -25.16 11.36 8.26
C VAL A 111 -25.36 12.67 7.50
N ASP A 112 -26.36 13.48 7.88
CA ASP A 112 -26.64 14.78 7.26
C ASP A 112 -25.43 15.70 7.37
N LYS A 113 -24.88 15.81 8.59
CA LYS A 113 -23.67 16.63 8.83
C LYS A 113 -22.51 16.19 7.96
N ARG A 114 -22.26 14.88 7.90
CA ARG A 114 -21.14 14.35 7.10
C ARG A 114 -21.36 14.57 5.60
N LEU A 115 -22.59 14.43 5.14
CA LEU A 115 -22.95 14.71 3.75
C LEU A 115 -22.74 16.18 3.39
N GLU A 116 -23.15 17.11 4.26
CA GLU A 116 -22.88 18.54 4.06
C GLU A 116 -21.38 18.86 4.05
N GLU A 117 -20.57 18.25 4.94
CA GLU A 117 -19.12 18.39 4.92
C GLU A 117 -18.52 17.91 3.58
N LEU A 118 -19.02 16.81 3.04
CA LEU A 118 -18.60 16.29 1.71
C LEU A 118 -19.02 17.23 0.58
N LYS A 119 -20.26 17.76 0.62
CA LYS A 119 -20.75 18.74 -0.37
C LYS A 119 -19.90 20.01 -0.34
N GLU A 120 -19.58 20.52 0.85
CA GLU A 120 -18.74 21.71 1.00
C GLU A 120 -17.31 21.45 0.48
N GLN A 121 -16.72 20.33 0.87
CA GLN A 121 -15.33 20.00 0.51
C GLN A 121 -15.12 19.77 -0.98
N PHE A 122 -16.07 19.13 -1.68
CA PHE A 122 -15.88 18.67 -3.04
C PHE A 122 -16.68 19.46 -4.07
N PHE A 123 -17.73 20.13 -3.64
CA PHE A 123 -18.64 20.87 -4.52
C PHE A 123 -18.78 22.34 -4.10
N GLU A 124 -18.01 22.80 -3.10
CA GLU A 124 -18.08 24.18 -2.57
C GLU A 124 -19.50 24.53 -2.06
N GLY A 125 -20.24 23.53 -1.55
CA GLY A 125 -21.65 23.69 -1.14
C GLY A 125 -22.65 23.84 -2.30
N ASP A 126 -22.20 23.69 -3.56
CA ASP A 126 -23.04 23.82 -4.74
C ASP A 126 -23.88 22.55 -4.97
N GLU A 127 -25.13 22.60 -4.56
CA GLU A 127 -26.10 21.51 -4.67
C GLU A 127 -26.32 21.07 -6.13
N GLN A 128 -26.28 21.99 -7.09
CA GLN A 128 -26.48 21.66 -8.50
C GLN A 128 -25.33 20.81 -9.03
N LYS A 129 -24.09 21.19 -8.71
CA LYS A 129 -22.89 20.40 -9.09
C LYS A 129 -22.92 19.01 -8.46
N TYR A 130 -23.37 18.92 -7.21
CA TYR A 130 -23.51 17.64 -6.52
C TYR A 130 -24.54 16.74 -7.23
N GLN A 131 -25.73 17.25 -7.55
CA GLN A 131 -26.78 16.50 -8.26
C GLN A 131 -26.34 16.09 -9.69
N GLU A 132 -25.69 16.98 -10.43
CA GLU A 132 -25.13 16.67 -11.75
C GLU A 132 -24.09 15.52 -11.68
N GLU A 133 -23.27 15.47 -10.61
CA GLU A 133 -22.32 14.38 -10.44
C GLU A 133 -22.99 13.07 -10.05
N LEU A 134 -24.06 13.10 -9.23
CA LEU A 134 -24.86 11.92 -8.94
C LEU A 134 -25.48 11.31 -10.22
N GLU A 135 -26.14 12.14 -11.03
CA GLU A 135 -26.74 11.72 -12.30
C GLU A 135 -25.70 11.10 -13.24
N LYS A 136 -24.54 11.73 -13.35
CA LYS A 136 -23.43 11.26 -14.19
C LYS A 136 -22.87 9.92 -13.74
N GLN A 137 -22.87 9.65 -12.43
CA GLN A 137 -22.43 8.37 -11.86
C GLN A 137 -23.56 7.33 -11.74
N GLY A 138 -24.79 7.72 -12.00
CA GLY A 138 -25.96 6.85 -11.86
C GLY A 138 -26.28 6.52 -10.40
N LEU A 139 -25.95 7.42 -9.48
CA LEU A 139 -26.20 7.27 -8.04
C LEU A 139 -27.45 8.04 -7.61
N THR A 140 -28.13 7.53 -6.60
CA THR A 140 -29.22 8.23 -5.92
C THR A 140 -28.73 8.86 -4.62
N GLU A 141 -29.40 9.91 -4.15
CA GLU A 141 -29.14 10.51 -2.83
C GLU A 141 -29.21 9.48 -1.70
N GLU A 142 -30.16 8.55 -1.75
CA GLU A 142 -30.33 7.48 -0.78
C GLU A 142 -29.10 6.56 -0.72
N GLN A 143 -28.53 6.22 -1.88
CA GLN A 143 -27.31 5.42 -1.96
C GLN A 143 -26.13 6.13 -1.32
N VAL A 144 -25.94 7.41 -1.64
CA VAL A 144 -24.86 8.20 -1.03
C VAL A 144 -25.04 8.32 0.49
N ARG A 145 -26.28 8.52 0.96
CA ARG A 145 -26.57 8.55 2.40
C ARG A 145 -26.26 7.22 3.07
N SER A 146 -26.57 6.09 2.43
CA SER A 146 -26.23 4.75 2.93
C SER A 146 -24.70 4.56 3.03
N ASP A 147 -23.97 4.98 1.99
CA ASP A 147 -22.49 4.91 1.97
C ASP A 147 -21.87 5.80 3.04
N VAL A 148 -22.40 7.02 3.22
CA VAL A 148 -21.98 7.94 4.28
C VAL A 148 -22.26 7.33 5.67
N ARG A 149 -23.41 6.72 5.87
CA ARG A 149 -23.76 6.03 7.11
C ARG A 149 -22.78 4.90 7.43
N SER A 150 -22.48 4.04 6.47
CA SER A 150 -21.52 2.94 6.63
C SER A 150 -20.12 3.46 6.96
N ARG A 151 -19.72 4.57 6.37
CA ARG A 151 -18.43 5.21 6.66
C ARG A 151 -18.38 5.79 8.07
N VAL A 152 -19.41 6.52 8.51
CA VAL A 152 -19.51 7.05 9.87
C VAL A 152 -19.51 5.91 10.89
N LEU A 153 -20.21 4.80 10.58
CA LEU A 153 -20.21 3.61 11.41
C LEU A 153 -18.78 3.04 11.57
N SER A 154 -18.07 2.86 10.48
CA SER A 154 -16.68 2.35 10.49
C SER A 154 -15.73 3.29 11.24
N GLU A 155 -15.86 4.60 11.08
CA GLU A 155 -15.09 5.59 11.83
C GLU A 155 -15.34 5.48 13.34
N LYS A 156 -16.61 5.36 13.77
CA LYS A 156 -16.97 5.19 15.19
C LYS A 156 -16.49 3.86 15.78
N ILE A 157 -16.58 2.78 15.02
CA ILE A 157 -16.02 1.48 15.42
C ILE A 157 -14.52 1.59 15.64
N PHE A 158 -13.81 2.20 14.68
CA PHE A 158 -12.38 2.40 14.79
C PHE A 158 -12.02 3.21 16.04
N GLU A 159 -12.70 4.31 16.29
CA GLU A 159 -12.51 5.14 17.48
C GLU A 159 -12.74 4.33 18.77
N GLU A 160 -13.82 3.56 18.86
CA GLU A 160 -14.15 2.78 20.05
C GLU A 160 -13.15 1.64 20.28
N VAL A 161 -12.83 0.87 19.24
CA VAL A 161 -11.89 -0.26 19.32
C VAL A 161 -10.47 0.20 19.66
N THR A 162 -10.10 1.42 19.27
CA THR A 162 -8.73 1.91 19.43
C THR A 162 -8.55 2.99 20.49
N LYS A 163 -9.62 3.40 21.20
CA LYS A 163 -9.60 4.52 22.16
C LYS A 163 -8.57 4.40 23.29
N ASP A 164 -8.31 3.17 23.74
CA ASP A 164 -7.41 2.91 24.88
C ASP A 164 -5.99 2.55 24.42
N ILE A 165 -5.67 2.71 23.13
CA ILE A 165 -4.35 2.39 22.59
C ILE A 165 -3.40 3.54 22.81
N GLU A 166 -2.38 3.29 23.61
CA GLU A 166 -1.33 4.25 23.91
C GLU A 166 0.06 3.72 23.49
N VAL A 167 0.94 4.64 23.15
CA VAL A 167 2.35 4.37 22.89
C VAL A 167 3.18 5.01 23.99
N THR A 168 3.79 4.17 24.81
CA THR A 168 4.67 4.62 25.91
C THR A 168 6.00 5.13 25.38
N ASP A 169 6.66 6.02 26.14
CA ASP A 169 8.01 6.51 25.82
C ASP A 169 9.02 5.37 25.75
N GLN A 170 8.84 4.31 26.55
CA GLN A 170 9.68 3.14 26.48
C GLN A 170 9.55 2.42 25.13
N ALA A 171 8.34 2.25 24.61
CA ALA A 171 8.12 1.63 23.30
C ALA A 171 8.79 2.44 22.18
N VAL A 172 8.77 3.77 22.26
CA VAL A 172 9.43 4.63 21.29
C VAL A 172 10.96 4.48 21.35
N LYS A 173 11.53 4.44 22.56
CA LYS A 173 12.97 4.21 22.75
C LYS A 173 13.40 2.84 22.24
N ASP A 174 12.64 1.80 22.57
CA ASP A 174 12.95 0.43 22.12
C ASP A 174 12.89 0.32 20.60
N HIS A 175 11.89 0.94 19.97
CA HIS A 175 11.80 0.99 18.52
C HIS A 175 13.00 1.70 17.89
N TYR A 176 13.38 2.86 18.42
CA TYR A 176 14.54 3.61 17.94
C TYR A 176 15.84 2.79 18.05
N GLU A 177 16.10 2.14 19.19
CA GLU A 177 17.31 1.35 19.39
C GLU A 177 17.34 0.09 18.51
N GLN A 178 16.20 -0.60 18.37
CA GLN A 178 16.09 -1.79 17.50
C GLN A 178 16.25 -1.44 16.02
N ASN A 179 15.84 -0.24 15.63
CA ASN A 179 15.84 0.22 14.24
C ASN A 179 16.87 1.33 13.97
N ARG A 180 17.91 1.45 14.81
CA ARG A 180 18.88 2.56 14.79
C ARG A 180 19.48 2.79 13.40
N ALA A 181 19.71 1.74 12.63
CA ALA A 181 20.25 1.82 11.27
C ALA A 181 19.36 2.64 10.30
N GLN A 182 18.05 2.69 10.52
CA GLN A 182 17.11 3.47 9.68
C GLN A 182 17.25 4.99 9.92
N PHE A 183 17.79 5.38 11.08
CA PHE A 183 18.03 6.76 11.47
C PHE A 183 19.45 7.23 11.16
N GLU A 184 20.28 6.36 10.56
CA GLU A 184 21.64 6.66 10.18
C GLU A 184 21.71 7.16 8.73
N THR A 185 22.40 8.25 8.54
CA THR A 185 22.78 8.73 7.21
C THR A 185 24.25 8.35 7.01
N PRO A 186 24.59 7.46 6.09
CA PRO A 186 25.97 7.09 5.80
C PRO A 186 26.83 8.29 5.41
N ALA A 187 28.14 8.15 5.56
CA ALA A 187 29.06 9.18 5.10
C ALA A 187 28.93 9.36 3.57
N THR A 188 28.96 10.62 3.12
CA THR A 188 28.87 10.95 1.70
C THR A 188 30.00 11.89 1.28
N ARG A 189 30.36 11.85 0.00
CA ARG A 189 31.21 12.85 -0.64
C ARG A 189 30.96 12.94 -2.12
N THR A 190 31.22 14.10 -2.70
CA THR A 190 31.26 14.24 -4.15
C THR A 190 32.62 13.80 -4.67
N VAL A 191 32.61 12.91 -5.67
CA VAL A 191 33.78 12.52 -6.47
C VAL A 191 33.54 12.84 -7.94
N ARG A 192 34.59 12.80 -8.74
CA ARG A 192 34.51 12.58 -10.18
C ARG A 192 35.16 11.26 -10.50
N HIS A 193 34.56 10.48 -11.40
CA HIS A 193 35.14 9.22 -11.81
C HIS A 193 35.03 9.00 -13.33
N ILE A 194 35.95 8.21 -13.88
CA ILE A 194 35.97 7.76 -15.27
C ILE A 194 36.10 6.25 -15.23
N LEU A 195 35.11 5.56 -15.79
CA LEU A 195 35.10 4.10 -15.92
C LEU A 195 35.53 3.68 -17.31
N VAL A 196 36.48 2.73 -17.39
CA VAL A 196 36.95 2.15 -18.66
C VAL A 196 37.29 0.67 -18.52
N ASP A 197 37.24 -0.12 -19.60
CA ASP A 197 37.45 -1.58 -19.57
C ASP A 197 38.90 -1.96 -19.24
N LYS A 198 39.86 -1.20 -19.80
CA LYS A 198 41.28 -1.61 -19.86
C LYS A 198 42.12 -0.80 -18.90
N LYS A 199 42.97 -1.50 -18.12
CA LYS A 199 43.96 -0.87 -17.23
C LYS A 199 44.85 0.12 -17.94
N ALA A 200 45.31 -0.19 -19.18
CA ALA A 200 46.13 0.68 -19.97
C ALA A 200 45.44 2.03 -20.23
N ARG A 201 44.15 2.00 -20.58
CA ARG A 201 43.37 3.23 -20.82
C ARG A 201 43.21 4.05 -19.54
N ALA A 202 42.92 3.39 -18.42
CA ALA A 202 42.81 4.05 -17.12
C ALA A 202 44.12 4.74 -16.74
N ASN A 203 45.27 4.08 -16.94
CA ASN A 203 46.58 4.65 -16.70
C ASN A 203 46.88 5.84 -17.62
N ASP A 204 46.47 5.80 -18.88
CA ASP A 204 46.63 6.93 -19.80
C ASP A 204 45.80 8.13 -19.36
N ILE A 205 44.56 7.93 -18.99
CA ILE A 205 43.68 8.98 -18.45
C ILE A 205 44.27 9.56 -17.17
N TYR A 206 44.72 8.71 -16.25
CA TYR A 206 45.37 9.14 -15.01
C TYR A 206 46.60 10.05 -15.31
N ARG A 207 47.49 9.66 -16.26
CA ARG A 207 48.62 10.49 -16.65
C ARG A 207 48.21 11.83 -17.26
N GLN A 208 47.17 11.85 -18.11
CA GLN A 208 46.64 13.08 -18.69
C GLN A 208 46.12 14.02 -17.60
N LEU A 209 45.39 13.49 -16.64
CA LEU A 209 44.86 14.27 -15.50
C LEU A 209 45.98 14.81 -14.62
N ARG A 210 47.00 13.99 -14.34
CA ARG A 210 48.20 14.41 -13.59
C ARG A 210 48.98 15.55 -14.28
N ASN A 211 48.88 15.63 -15.59
CA ASN A 211 49.50 16.66 -16.42
C ASN A 211 48.54 17.87 -16.68
N GLY A 212 47.47 18.02 -15.93
CA GLY A 212 46.56 19.14 -16.01
C GLY A 212 45.41 18.99 -17.00
N GLY A 213 45.17 17.77 -17.48
CA GLY A 213 44.03 17.48 -18.36
C GLY A 213 42.68 17.77 -17.68
N ASN A 214 41.70 18.22 -18.49
CA ASN A 214 40.38 18.52 -17.99
C ASN A 214 39.56 17.25 -17.70
N PHE A 215 39.22 17.01 -16.45
CA PHE A 215 38.53 15.79 -16.01
C PHE A 215 37.18 15.61 -16.73
N ALA A 216 36.38 16.67 -16.80
CA ALA A 216 35.04 16.59 -17.41
C ALA A 216 35.09 16.24 -18.90
N SER A 217 36.09 16.79 -19.65
CA SER A 217 36.28 16.47 -21.04
C SER A 217 36.71 15.02 -21.27
N LEU A 218 37.60 14.51 -20.38
CA LEU A 218 38.04 13.12 -20.44
C LEU A 218 36.90 12.15 -20.02
N ALA A 219 36.08 12.53 -19.06
CA ALA A 219 34.92 11.75 -18.65
C ALA A 219 33.92 11.61 -19.81
N ARG A 220 33.50 12.73 -20.41
CA ARG A 220 32.58 12.70 -21.58
C ARG A 220 33.14 11.88 -22.75
N ARG A 221 34.44 11.94 -22.96
CA ARG A 221 35.08 11.25 -24.09
C ARG A 221 35.26 9.76 -23.84
N PHE A 222 35.62 9.36 -22.64
CA PHE A 222 36.15 8.02 -22.41
C PHE A 222 35.34 7.22 -21.38
N SER A 223 34.54 7.85 -20.50
CA SER A 223 33.82 7.12 -19.50
C SER A 223 32.72 6.24 -20.10
N GLN A 224 32.61 5.04 -19.56
CA GLN A 224 31.54 4.08 -19.85
C GLN A 224 30.42 4.12 -18.83
N ASP A 225 30.54 4.96 -17.80
CA ASP A 225 29.50 5.17 -16.85
C ASP A 225 28.42 6.13 -17.39
N PRO A 226 27.23 5.64 -17.76
CA PRO A 226 26.22 6.48 -18.39
C PRO A 226 25.62 7.51 -17.40
N ALA A 227 25.66 7.23 -16.08
CA ALA A 227 25.05 8.08 -15.07
C ALA A 227 25.83 9.38 -14.83
N SER A 228 27.17 9.33 -14.91
CA SER A 228 28.02 10.49 -14.59
C SER A 228 28.75 11.07 -15.79
N LYS A 229 28.90 10.32 -16.90
CA LYS A 229 29.65 10.70 -18.06
C LYS A 229 29.34 12.10 -18.58
N GLU A 230 28.09 12.41 -18.84
CA GLU A 230 27.63 13.70 -19.37
C GLU A 230 27.75 14.84 -18.35
N GLN A 231 27.77 14.50 -17.08
CA GLN A 231 28.02 15.43 -15.97
C GLN A 231 29.52 15.62 -15.66
N GLY A 232 30.39 15.19 -16.58
CA GLY A 232 31.83 15.29 -16.41
C GLY A 232 32.42 14.36 -15.38
N GLY A 233 31.76 13.23 -15.16
CA GLY A 233 32.14 12.20 -14.20
C GLY A 233 31.72 12.48 -12.77
N ARG A 234 30.89 13.54 -12.48
CA ARG A 234 30.49 13.90 -11.13
C ARG A 234 29.51 12.87 -10.57
N PHE A 235 29.81 12.40 -9.37
CA PHE A 235 29.02 11.39 -8.67
C PHE A 235 29.04 11.69 -7.15
N GLU A 236 27.90 11.60 -6.51
CA GLU A 236 27.80 11.66 -5.05
C GLU A 236 27.91 10.24 -4.50
N ALA A 237 29.09 9.91 -3.98
CA ALA A 237 29.35 8.62 -3.37
C ALA A 237 28.79 8.58 -1.95
N GLN A 238 28.05 7.53 -1.65
CA GLN A 238 27.59 7.21 -0.31
C GLN A 238 28.33 5.95 0.15
N GLN A 239 28.92 6.01 1.34
CA GLN A 239 29.73 4.93 1.89
C GLN A 239 28.88 3.67 2.09
N GLY A 240 29.33 2.54 1.55
CA GLY A 240 28.62 1.27 1.57
C GLY A 240 27.58 1.07 0.49
N ALA A 241 27.27 2.09 -0.34
CA ALA A 241 26.31 1.97 -1.44
C ALA A 241 26.96 1.64 -2.78
N THR A 242 28.29 1.65 -2.86
CA THR A 242 29.05 1.31 -4.06
C THR A 242 29.84 0.01 -3.85
N VAL A 243 30.45 -0.52 -4.93
CA VAL A 243 31.32 -1.70 -4.82
C VAL A 243 32.53 -1.39 -3.92
N ALA A 244 32.94 -2.37 -3.11
CA ALA A 244 33.88 -2.18 -2.01
C ALA A 244 35.19 -1.50 -2.43
N GLU A 245 35.72 -1.83 -3.60
CA GLU A 245 36.96 -1.26 -4.10
C GLU A 245 36.82 0.20 -4.48
N PHE A 246 35.69 0.57 -5.10
CA PHE A 246 35.38 1.96 -5.43
C PHE A 246 35.17 2.77 -4.14
N ASP A 247 34.36 2.23 -3.23
CA ASP A 247 34.04 2.84 -1.94
C ASP A 247 35.31 3.15 -1.15
N LYS A 248 36.16 2.14 -0.98
CA LYS A 248 37.45 2.28 -0.30
C LYS A 248 38.31 3.37 -0.94
N ALA A 249 38.40 3.39 -2.26
CA ALA A 249 39.18 4.39 -2.96
C ALA A 249 38.57 5.80 -2.82
N ALA A 250 37.27 5.93 -3.05
CA ALA A 250 36.56 7.20 -2.99
C ALA A 250 36.70 7.86 -1.59
N PHE A 251 36.61 7.08 -0.51
CA PHE A 251 36.67 7.59 0.86
C PHE A 251 38.05 7.66 1.51
N SER A 252 39.09 7.12 0.85
CA SER A 252 40.48 7.24 1.32
C SER A 252 41.24 8.45 0.78
N LEU A 253 40.77 9.08 -0.32
CA LEU A 253 41.42 10.21 -0.95
C LEU A 253 41.24 11.50 -0.15
N GLU A 254 42.27 12.36 -0.15
CA GLU A 254 42.14 13.73 0.33
C GLU A 254 41.29 14.58 -0.64
N THR A 255 40.72 15.67 -0.15
CA THR A 255 39.95 16.58 -1.04
C THR A 255 40.86 17.18 -2.10
N GLY A 256 40.50 17.07 -3.38
CA GLY A 256 41.27 17.48 -4.53
C GLY A 256 42.29 16.41 -5.00
N GLU A 257 42.39 15.29 -4.29
CA GLU A 257 43.34 14.25 -4.67
C GLU A 257 42.80 13.38 -5.83
N LEU A 258 43.66 13.10 -6.78
CA LEU A 258 43.46 12.16 -7.90
C LEU A 258 44.02 10.79 -7.49
N GLY A 259 43.13 9.81 -7.29
CA GLY A 259 43.51 8.43 -6.97
C GLY A 259 44.10 7.67 -8.14
N ARG A 260 44.96 6.67 -7.85
CA ARG A 260 45.41 5.71 -8.85
C ARG A 260 44.24 4.89 -9.37
N PRO A 261 44.31 4.39 -10.65
CA PRO A 261 43.25 3.55 -11.20
C PRO A 261 42.92 2.32 -10.31
N VAL A 262 41.63 2.16 -9.98
CA VAL A 262 41.12 1.08 -9.14
C VAL A 262 40.30 0.12 -10.00
N LYS A 263 40.50 -1.18 -9.80
CA LYS A 263 39.71 -2.21 -10.46
C LYS A 263 38.50 -2.59 -9.67
N THR A 264 37.33 -2.68 -10.34
CA THR A 264 36.11 -3.24 -9.84
C THR A 264 35.56 -4.31 -10.80
N GLN A 265 34.46 -4.92 -10.50
CA GLN A 265 33.75 -5.82 -11.42
C GLN A 265 33.30 -5.13 -12.72
N PHE A 266 33.06 -3.82 -12.69
CA PHE A 266 32.63 -3.03 -13.86
C PHE A 266 33.77 -2.57 -14.77
N GLY A 267 35.01 -2.62 -14.31
CA GLY A 267 36.17 -2.14 -15.06
C GLY A 267 37.19 -1.41 -14.17
N TRP A 268 37.87 -0.43 -14.78
CA TRP A 268 38.87 0.38 -14.11
C TRP A 268 38.36 1.80 -13.91
N HIS A 269 38.37 2.29 -12.69
CA HIS A 269 37.97 3.64 -12.32
C HIS A 269 39.17 4.53 -12.05
N VAL A 270 39.16 5.73 -12.62
CA VAL A 270 40.01 6.84 -12.21
C VAL A 270 39.13 7.78 -11.40
N ILE A 271 39.46 8.00 -10.14
CA ILE A 271 38.63 8.72 -9.18
C ILE A 271 39.36 9.94 -8.66
N GLU A 272 38.68 11.07 -8.56
CA GLU A 272 39.14 12.30 -7.94
C GLU A 272 38.16 12.71 -6.87
N ALA A 273 38.62 13.00 -5.66
CA ALA A 273 37.80 13.50 -4.58
C ALA A 273 37.54 15.00 -4.72
N VAL A 274 36.32 15.40 -4.93
CA VAL A 274 35.93 16.80 -5.18
C VAL A 274 35.59 17.54 -3.87
N SER A 275 34.95 16.84 -2.93
CA SER A 275 34.55 17.45 -1.65
C SER A 275 35.20 16.76 -0.45
N ALA A 276 35.17 17.41 0.69
CA ALA A 276 35.38 16.74 1.97
C ALA A 276 34.31 15.66 2.21
N ILE A 277 34.64 14.68 3.02
CA ILE A 277 33.68 13.68 3.50
C ILE A 277 32.72 14.37 4.44
N LYS A 278 31.39 14.27 4.15
CA LYS A 278 30.37 14.52 5.13
C LYS A 278 30.28 13.26 6.01
N PRO A 279 30.57 13.36 7.32
CA PRO A 279 30.63 12.17 8.15
C PRO A 279 29.27 11.51 8.28
N LYS A 280 29.26 10.21 8.62
CA LYS A 280 28.07 9.50 9.04
C LYS A 280 27.42 10.26 10.19
N SER A 281 26.12 10.41 10.12
CA SER A 281 25.32 11.02 11.19
C SER A 281 24.15 10.12 11.55
N THR A 282 23.69 10.23 12.79
CA THR A 282 22.49 9.56 13.26
C THR A 282 21.52 10.63 13.71
N ARG A 283 20.31 10.62 13.19
CA ARG A 283 19.25 11.50 13.70
C ARG A 283 18.95 11.11 15.15
N PRO A 284 19.09 12.01 16.12
CA PRO A 284 18.83 11.70 17.51
C PRO A 284 17.35 11.38 17.74
N LEU A 285 17.06 10.60 18.80
CA LEU A 285 15.69 10.24 19.16
C LEU A 285 14.76 11.47 19.26
N SER A 286 15.26 12.57 19.82
CA SER A 286 14.49 13.82 19.97
C SER A 286 13.97 14.42 18.65
N GLU A 287 14.61 14.11 17.52
CA GLU A 287 14.17 14.59 16.20
C GLU A 287 13.15 13.65 15.53
N VAL A 288 13.09 12.39 15.96
CA VAL A 288 12.28 11.34 15.31
C VAL A 288 11.23 10.76 16.25
N GLU A 289 11.20 11.16 17.50
CA GLU A 289 10.32 10.63 18.53
C GLU A 289 8.84 10.74 18.15
N ALA A 290 8.44 11.90 17.63
CA ALA A 290 7.04 12.14 17.23
C ALA A 290 6.63 11.23 16.06
N ASP A 291 7.51 11.09 15.06
CA ASP A 291 7.28 10.24 13.90
C ASP A 291 7.15 8.76 14.31
N ILE A 292 8.07 8.30 15.17
CA ILE A 292 8.06 6.93 15.70
C ILE A 292 6.79 6.68 16.51
N ARG A 293 6.40 7.61 17.37
CA ARG A 293 5.18 7.50 18.18
C ARG A 293 3.94 7.38 17.31
N GLN A 294 3.83 8.23 16.29
CA GLN A 294 2.72 8.18 15.35
C GLN A 294 2.70 6.86 14.57
N GLN A 295 3.84 6.40 14.08
CA GLN A 295 3.96 5.12 13.36
C GLN A 295 3.53 3.94 14.25
N LEU A 296 4.02 3.87 15.49
CA LEU A 296 3.67 2.82 16.44
C LEU A 296 2.20 2.87 16.84
N LEU A 297 1.64 4.07 17.01
CA LEU A 297 0.22 4.24 17.31
C LEU A 297 -0.64 3.69 16.16
N GLN A 298 -0.35 4.12 14.93
CA GLN A 298 -1.06 3.65 13.74
C GLN A 298 -0.95 2.13 13.58
N GLN A 299 0.24 1.56 13.80
CA GLN A 299 0.44 0.12 13.74
C GLN A 299 -0.43 -0.62 14.77
N ARG A 300 -0.39 -0.19 16.04
CA ARG A 300 -1.18 -0.81 17.13
C ARG A 300 -2.68 -0.68 16.89
N GLN A 301 -3.14 0.47 16.40
CA GLN A 301 -4.54 0.68 16.04
C GLN A 301 -4.97 -0.26 14.91
N ASN A 302 -4.16 -0.41 13.87
CA ASN A 302 -4.44 -1.35 12.78
C ASN A 302 -4.45 -2.82 13.28
N GLU A 303 -3.50 -3.19 14.14
CA GLU A 303 -3.46 -4.53 14.74
C GLU A 303 -4.71 -4.82 15.60
N ALA A 304 -5.12 -3.86 16.41
CA ALA A 304 -6.34 -4.00 17.24
C ALA A 304 -7.60 -4.08 16.37
N MET A 305 -7.70 -3.25 15.34
CA MET A 305 -8.84 -3.29 14.43
C MET A 305 -8.91 -4.61 13.66
N ASN A 306 -7.77 -5.09 13.14
CA ASN A 306 -7.70 -6.38 12.46
C ASN A 306 -8.13 -7.53 13.37
N LYS A 307 -7.61 -7.55 14.60
CA LYS A 307 -7.99 -8.55 15.60
C LYS A 307 -9.48 -8.50 15.89
N TRP A 308 -10.05 -7.32 16.13
CA TRP A 308 -11.48 -7.16 16.35
C TRP A 308 -12.32 -7.68 15.18
N VAL A 309 -11.94 -7.36 13.95
CA VAL A 309 -12.62 -7.85 12.72
C VAL A 309 -12.52 -9.37 12.61
N GLU A 310 -11.36 -9.97 12.88
CA GLU A 310 -11.18 -11.42 12.86
C GLU A 310 -12.05 -12.11 13.91
N GLU A 311 -12.08 -11.61 15.15
CA GLU A 311 -12.91 -12.14 16.23
C GLU A 311 -14.41 -11.99 15.92
N LEU A 312 -14.82 -10.84 15.37
CA LEU A 312 -16.20 -10.59 14.94
C LEU A 312 -16.63 -11.58 13.84
N ARG A 313 -15.82 -11.75 12.81
CA ARG A 313 -16.10 -12.69 11.71
C ARG A 313 -16.17 -14.12 12.21
N ALA A 314 -15.17 -14.58 12.96
CA ALA A 314 -15.13 -15.96 13.46
C ALA A 314 -16.37 -16.30 14.28
N ARG A 315 -16.88 -15.36 15.07
CA ARG A 315 -18.10 -15.56 15.87
C ARG A 315 -19.36 -15.55 15.00
N LEU A 316 -19.49 -14.59 14.08
CA LEU A 316 -20.69 -14.43 13.26
C LEU A 316 -20.74 -15.37 12.06
N ASP A 317 -19.63 -16.02 11.67
CA ASP A 317 -19.64 -17.05 10.63
C ASP A 317 -20.51 -18.24 11.03
N ASP A 318 -20.48 -18.64 12.31
CA ASP A 318 -21.32 -19.71 12.87
C ASP A 318 -22.80 -19.27 13.01
N GLU A 319 -23.06 -17.97 13.05
CA GLU A 319 -24.38 -17.36 13.16
C GLU A 319 -24.95 -16.89 11.81
N THR A 320 -24.27 -17.25 10.69
CA THR A 320 -24.67 -16.81 9.35
C THR A 320 -25.37 -17.94 8.60
N ALA A 321 -26.67 -17.75 8.32
CA ALA A 321 -27.46 -18.64 7.50
C ALA A 321 -27.63 -18.08 6.08
N TYR A 322 -27.67 -18.95 5.07
CA TYR A 322 -27.77 -18.57 3.67
C TYR A 322 -28.99 -19.20 3.00
N ALA A 323 -29.70 -18.42 2.21
CA ALA A 323 -30.72 -18.97 1.31
C ALA A 323 -30.07 -19.91 0.29
N VAL A 324 -30.86 -20.86 -0.21
CA VAL A 324 -30.39 -21.82 -1.23
C VAL A 324 -29.79 -21.10 -2.43
N GLY A 325 -28.54 -21.47 -2.75
CA GLY A 325 -27.81 -20.91 -3.87
C GLY A 325 -27.06 -19.61 -3.57
N PHE A 326 -27.10 -19.05 -2.34
CA PHE A 326 -26.41 -17.81 -1.99
C PHE A 326 -25.15 -18.01 -1.12
N ARG A 327 -24.91 -19.21 -0.60
CA ARG A 327 -23.69 -19.48 0.16
C ARG A 327 -22.45 -19.26 -0.73
N PRO A 328 -21.52 -18.37 -0.34
CA PRO A 328 -20.25 -18.20 -1.08
C PRO A 328 -19.42 -19.49 -1.02
N ALA A 329 -18.74 -19.81 -2.12
CA ALA A 329 -17.74 -20.87 -2.08
C ALA A 329 -16.63 -20.48 -1.07
N PRO A 330 -16.09 -21.45 -0.31
CA PRO A 330 -14.95 -21.18 0.57
C PRO A 330 -13.82 -20.54 -0.23
N ALA A 331 -13.17 -19.52 0.35
CA ALA A 331 -12.07 -18.84 -0.30
C ALA A 331 -11.00 -19.87 -0.67
N GLN A 332 -10.69 -20.00 -1.97
CA GLN A 332 -9.58 -20.86 -2.40
C GLN A 332 -8.30 -20.23 -1.89
N THR A 333 -7.66 -20.87 -0.92
CA THR A 333 -6.27 -20.56 -0.57
C THR A 333 -5.42 -20.89 -1.79
N THR A 334 -5.02 -19.90 -2.56
CA THR A 334 -3.93 -20.06 -3.51
C THR A 334 -2.67 -20.30 -2.69
N THR A 335 -2.43 -21.56 -2.37
CA THR A 335 -1.12 -22.00 -1.92
C THR A 335 -0.20 -21.72 -3.09
N GLY A 336 0.60 -20.66 -2.97
CA GLY A 336 1.65 -20.38 -3.94
C GLY A 336 2.54 -21.62 -4.02
N ALA A 337 2.38 -22.37 -5.09
CA ALA A 337 3.33 -23.40 -5.44
C ALA A 337 4.69 -22.70 -5.64
N ALA A 338 5.53 -22.79 -4.62
CA ALA A 338 6.95 -22.52 -4.77
C ALA A 338 7.44 -23.49 -5.86
N THR A 339 7.70 -22.95 -7.03
CA THR A 339 8.39 -23.66 -8.11
C THR A 339 9.78 -23.95 -7.59
N GLU A 340 10.05 -25.19 -7.22
CA GLU A 340 11.39 -25.67 -6.96
C GLU A 340 12.24 -25.44 -8.23
N PRO A 341 13.47 -24.93 -8.10
CA PRO A 341 14.35 -24.82 -9.25
C PRO A 341 14.74 -26.21 -9.70
N GLY A 342 14.30 -26.57 -10.91
CA GLY A 342 14.56 -27.86 -11.53
C GLY A 342 16.06 -28.19 -11.54
N GLU A 343 16.38 -29.39 -11.02
CA GLU A 343 17.66 -30.01 -11.16
C GLU A 343 18.00 -30.16 -12.64
N THR A 344 19.09 -29.56 -13.04
CA THR A 344 19.72 -29.77 -14.36
C THR A 344 20.28 -31.19 -14.40
N GLN A 345 19.60 -32.10 -15.06
CA GLN A 345 20.19 -33.39 -15.43
C GLN A 345 21.23 -33.14 -16.53
N THR A 346 22.48 -33.32 -16.18
CA THR A 346 23.58 -33.55 -17.13
C THR A 346 23.47 -34.98 -17.65
N SER A 347 23.17 -35.13 -18.92
CA SER A 347 23.40 -36.38 -19.67
C SER A 347 24.66 -36.23 -20.51
N GLU A 348 25.50 -37.26 -20.38
CA GLU A 348 26.72 -37.56 -21.12
C GLU A 348 26.72 -37.18 -22.61
#